data_11c12fcb1250adcd5332dfc946d94956
#
_entry.id   11c12fcb1250adcd5332dfc946d94956
#
_cell.length_a   1.000
_cell.length_b   1.000
_cell.length_c   1.000
_cell.angle_alpha   90.00
_cell.angle_beta   90.00
_cell.angle_gamma   90.00
#
_symmetry.space_group_name_H-M   'P 1'
#
loop_
_entity.id
_entity.type
_entity.pdbx_description
1 polymer ?
#
loop_
_entity_poly.entity_id
_entity_poly.type
_entity_poly.pdbx_seq_one_letter_code
_entity_poly.pdbx_strand_id
1 'polypeptide(L)'
;MEPFHSKTGNKLIAIAIAVLWLVVLYLVLAVTRIDPEQQMAQKIFYYHVPSAWTAGIAFLVVAVSGGLYLTTRDEKWDHFGLASAELGTLFCALVLITGPIWAKPIWGAPWSWEVIGVAAFVNVPIIYVSVKFWSAEAQLHPQPAMSQQPPDVFWTFILSLLTFTFLFVHLLRYRLHVLKLQSQIARLTDDL
;
A
#
# COMPACT_ATOMS: atom_id res chain seq x y z
N MET A 1 18.73 -11.39 -22.56
CA MET A 1 19.28 -10.25 -21.81
C MET A 1 18.64 -10.19 -20.43
N GLU A 2 19.37 -10.54 -19.38
CA GLU A 2 18.90 -10.44 -17.99
C GLU A 2 19.80 -9.54 -17.15
N PRO A 3 19.72 -8.19 -17.28
CA PRO A 3 20.59 -7.30 -16.50
C PRO A 3 20.06 -7.00 -15.08
N PHE A 4 18.89 -7.51 -14.66
CA PHE A 4 18.24 -7.08 -13.42
C PHE A 4 18.22 -8.09 -12.26
N HIS A 5 18.86 -9.26 -12.38
CA HIS A 5 18.88 -10.29 -11.33
C HIS A 5 20.26 -10.58 -10.75
N SER A 6 21.17 -9.60 -10.72
CA SER A 6 22.36 -9.80 -9.94
C SER A 6 21.99 -9.89 -8.46
N LYS A 7 22.42 -10.96 -7.78
CA LYS A 7 22.18 -11.13 -6.33
C LYS A 7 22.61 -9.90 -5.53
N THR A 8 23.66 -9.22 -6.00
CA THR A 8 24.19 -7.99 -5.42
C THR A 8 23.23 -6.81 -5.62
N GLY A 9 22.66 -6.63 -6.82
CA GLY A 9 21.69 -5.55 -7.09
C GLY A 9 20.45 -5.65 -6.23
N ASN A 10 19.87 -6.86 -6.09
CA ASN A 10 18.70 -7.06 -5.24
C ASN A 10 19.00 -6.80 -3.75
N LYS A 11 20.18 -7.19 -3.26
CA LYS A 11 20.62 -6.88 -1.89
C LYS A 11 20.75 -5.37 -1.66
N LEU A 12 21.33 -4.64 -2.60
CA LEU A 12 21.48 -3.18 -2.49
C LEU A 12 20.11 -2.48 -2.47
N ILE A 13 19.18 -2.90 -3.30
CA ILE A 13 17.81 -2.37 -3.30
C ILE A 13 17.12 -2.66 -1.95
N ALA A 14 17.21 -3.89 -1.45
CA ALA A 14 16.63 -4.25 -0.16
C ALA A 14 17.24 -3.42 0.99
N ILE A 15 18.56 -3.23 0.99
CA ILE A 15 19.24 -2.37 1.98
C ILE A 15 18.75 -0.92 1.86
N ALA A 16 18.66 -0.38 0.64
CA ALA A 16 18.16 0.98 0.44
C ALA A 16 16.73 1.17 0.96
N ILE A 17 15.85 0.21 0.71
CA ILE A 17 14.48 0.22 1.25
C ILE A 17 14.49 0.15 2.77
N ALA A 18 15.31 -0.73 3.37
CA ALA A 18 15.45 -0.82 4.82
C ALA A 18 15.94 0.50 5.44
N VAL A 19 16.92 1.15 4.81
CA VAL A 19 17.41 2.47 5.24
C VAL A 19 16.28 3.52 5.14
N LEU A 20 15.53 3.55 4.03
CA LEU A 20 14.38 4.46 3.89
C LEU A 20 13.34 4.23 5.00
N TRP A 21 13.06 2.98 5.34
CA TRP A 21 12.16 2.65 6.44
C TRP A 21 12.66 3.17 7.79
N LEU A 22 13.95 3.03 8.09
CA LEU A 22 14.55 3.57 9.31
C LEU A 22 14.49 5.10 9.34
N VAL A 23 14.75 5.74 8.19
CA VAL A 23 14.61 7.21 8.08
C VAL A 23 13.18 7.65 8.30
N VAL A 24 12.18 6.99 7.67
CA VAL A 24 10.76 7.28 7.90
C VAL A 24 10.40 7.10 9.37
N LEU A 25 10.82 5.99 9.99
CA LEU A 25 10.57 5.72 11.40
C LEU A 25 11.13 6.83 12.30
N TYR A 26 12.38 7.24 12.06
CA TYR A 26 13.02 8.35 12.78
C TYR A 26 12.26 9.66 12.59
N LEU A 27 11.91 10.03 11.36
CA LEU A 27 11.16 11.25 11.07
C LEU A 27 9.80 11.25 11.77
N VAL A 28 9.06 10.14 11.70
CA VAL A 28 7.75 9.99 12.32
C VAL A 28 7.84 10.10 13.83
N LEU A 29 8.81 9.46 14.47
CA LEU A 29 8.88 9.40 15.94
C LEU A 29 9.56 10.63 16.55
N ALA A 30 10.62 11.16 15.92
CA ALA A 30 11.49 12.16 16.52
C ALA A 30 11.35 13.57 15.91
N VAL A 31 10.95 13.70 14.64
CA VAL A 31 10.99 14.98 13.93
C VAL A 31 9.60 15.59 13.76
N THR A 32 8.61 14.80 13.30
CA THR A 32 7.27 15.34 13.08
C THR A 32 6.62 15.75 14.40
N ARG A 33 6.04 16.93 14.40
CA ARG A 33 5.30 17.47 15.54
C ARG A 33 4.09 16.60 15.87
N ILE A 34 3.65 16.70 17.13
CA ILE A 34 2.42 16.06 17.60
C ILE A 34 1.25 16.97 17.25
N ASP A 35 0.24 16.41 16.61
CA ASP A 35 -0.99 17.13 16.30
C ASP A 35 -1.76 17.44 17.61
N PRO A 36 -2.25 18.66 17.81
CA PRO A 36 -2.97 19.02 19.03
C PRO A 36 -4.27 18.25 19.26
N GLU A 37 -4.96 17.86 18.19
CA GLU A 37 -6.27 17.17 18.26
C GLU A 37 -6.08 15.65 18.28
N GLN A 38 -5.26 15.12 17.38
CA GLN A 38 -5.06 13.68 17.22
C GLN A 38 -3.98 13.10 18.14
N GLN A 39 -3.18 13.95 18.78
CA GLN A 39 -2.10 13.55 19.68
C GLN A 39 -1.17 12.51 19.03
N MET A 40 -0.75 11.49 19.77
CA MET A 40 0.12 10.41 19.25
C MET A 40 -0.55 9.56 18.18
N ALA A 41 -1.87 9.52 18.11
CA ALA A 41 -2.59 8.74 17.09
C ALA A 41 -2.28 9.23 15.68
N GLN A 42 -1.98 10.51 15.47
CA GLN A 42 -1.54 11.06 14.18
C GLN A 42 -0.35 10.31 13.59
N LYS A 43 0.55 9.74 14.43
CA LYS A 43 1.73 9.02 13.92
C LYS A 43 1.37 7.78 13.09
N ILE A 44 0.20 7.20 13.30
CA ILE A 44 -0.31 6.05 12.55
C ILE A 44 -0.60 6.43 11.09
N PHE A 45 -0.98 7.67 10.83
CA PHE A 45 -1.25 8.20 9.49
C PHE A 45 -0.13 7.89 8.48
N TYR A 46 1.14 8.00 8.90
CA TYR A 46 2.31 7.79 8.03
C TYR A 46 2.53 6.33 7.60
N TYR A 47 1.83 5.40 8.21
CA TYR A 47 1.85 3.98 7.85
C TYR A 47 0.52 3.53 7.26
N HIS A 48 -0.59 4.01 7.79
CA HIS A 48 -1.95 3.65 7.36
C HIS A 48 -2.24 4.13 5.94
N VAL A 49 -2.07 5.42 5.67
CA VAL A 49 -2.39 5.98 4.34
C VAL A 49 -1.46 5.46 3.24
N PRO A 50 -0.13 5.36 3.42
CA PRO A 50 0.73 4.71 2.43
C PRO A 50 0.41 3.23 2.22
N SER A 51 -0.04 2.49 3.24
CA SER A 51 -0.51 1.11 3.07
C SER A 51 -1.75 1.05 2.21
N ALA A 52 -2.74 1.93 2.45
CA ALA A 52 -3.97 2.02 1.66
C ALA A 52 -3.67 2.42 0.19
N TRP A 53 -2.78 3.38 -0.01
CA TRP A 53 -2.29 3.78 -1.33
C TRP A 53 -1.67 2.60 -2.08
N THR A 54 -0.78 1.87 -1.42
CA THR A 54 -0.08 0.72 -2.02
C THR A 54 -1.04 -0.42 -2.33
N ALA A 55 -2.00 -0.70 -1.45
CA ALA A 55 -3.08 -1.65 -1.72
C ALA A 55 -3.89 -1.23 -2.96
N GLY A 56 -4.22 0.07 -3.09
CA GLY A 56 -4.90 0.62 -4.27
C GLY A 56 -4.13 0.38 -5.56
N ILE A 57 -2.82 0.66 -5.58
CA ILE A 57 -1.94 0.37 -6.72
C ILE A 57 -1.94 -1.14 -7.02
N ALA A 58 -1.80 -2.00 -6.01
CA ALA A 58 -1.78 -3.44 -6.19
C ALA A 58 -3.06 -3.95 -6.87
N PHE A 59 -4.23 -3.52 -6.41
CA PHE A 59 -5.51 -3.92 -7.03
C PHE A 59 -5.74 -3.31 -8.42
N LEU A 60 -5.21 -2.12 -8.70
CA LEU A 60 -5.19 -1.59 -10.06
C LEU A 60 -4.37 -2.50 -10.99
N VAL A 61 -3.20 -2.96 -10.53
CA VAL A 61 -2.38 -3.94 -11.28
C VAL A 61 -3.14 -5.24 -11.48
N VAL A 62 -3.88 -5.75 -10.48
CA VAL A 62 -4.74 -6.93 -10.62
C VAL A 62 -5.78 -6.72 -11.72
N ALA A 63 -6.49 -5.59 -11.70
CA ALA A 63 -7.54 -5.30 -12.67
C ALA A 63 -6.98 -5.22 -14.11
N VAL A 64 -5.86 -4.49 -14.30
CA VAL A 64 -5.20 -4.35 -15.61
C VAL A 64 -4.67 -5.70 -16.09
N SER A 65 -3.98 -6.44 -15.21
CA SER A 65 -3.44 -7.76 -15.55
C SER A 65 -4.54 -8.76 -15.88
N GLY A 66 -5.65 -8.75 -15.12
CA GLY A 66 -6.81 -9.59 -15.40
C GLY A 66 -7.41 -9.30 -16.78
N GLY A 67 -7.61 -8.01 -17.12
CA GLY A 67 -8.09 -7.61 -18.45
C GLY A 67 -7.15 -8.07 -19.59
N LEU A 68 -5.85 -7.87 -19.40
CA LEU A 68 -4.83 -8.31 -20.37
C LEU A 68 -4.76 -9.83 -20.48
N TYR A 69 -4.87 -10.58 -19.38
CA TYR A 69 -4.92 -12.04 -19.42
C TYR A 69 -6.14 -12.56 -20.16
N LEU A 70 -7.31 -11.98 -19.92
CA LEU A 70 -8.55 -12.39 -20.61
C LEU A 70 -8.47 -12.21 -22.13
N THR A 71 -7.74 -11.19 -22.60
CA THR A 71 -7.60 -10.89 -24.04
C THR A 71 -6.43 -11.59 -24.69
N THR A 72 -5.28 -11.73 -24.03
CA THR A 72 -4.05 -12.24 -24.62
C THR A 72 -3.78 -13.71 -24.30
N ARG A 73 -4.33 -14.22 -23.20
CA ARG A 73 -4.03 -15.55 -22.62
C ARG A 73 -2.56 -15.78 -22.31
N ASP A 74 -1.78 -14.71 -22.18
CA ASP A 74 -0.35 -14.77 -21.85
C ASP A 74 -0.17 -14.94 -20.33
N GLU A 75 0.43 -16.04 -19.91
CA GLU A 75 0.68 -16.45 -18.53
C GLU A 75 1.40 -15.38 -17.69
N LYS A 76 2.17 -14.50 -18.34
CA LYS A 76 2.83 -13.39 -17.61
C LYS A 76 1.82 -12.48 -16.92
N TRP A 77 0.66 -12.22 -17.52
CA TRP A 77 -0.37 -11.37 -16.94
C TRP A 77 -1.06 -12.04 -15.76
N ASP A 78 -1.23 -13.37 -15.81
CA ASP A 78 -1.72 -14.14 -14.67
C ASP A 78 -0.76 -14.03 -13.47
N HIS A 79 0.55 -14.16 -13.71
CA HIS A 79 1.56 -13.97 -12.68
C HIS A 79 1.56 -12.54 -12.08
N PHE A 80 1.39 -11.51 -12.91
CA PHE A 80 1.25 -10.13 -12.41
C PHE A 80 0.01 -9.96 -11.55
N GLY A 81 -1.13 -10.51 -11.99
CA GLY A 81 -2.38 -10.49 -11.24
C GLY A 81 -2.25 -11.19 -9.89
N LEU A 82 -1.75 -12.42 -9.88
CA LEU A 82 -1.57 -13.22 -8.66
C LEU A 82 -0.62 -12.55 -7.66
N ALA A 83 0.58 -12.17 -8.11
CA ALA A 83 1.56 -11.52 -7.24
C ALA A 83 1.04 -10.21 -6.65
N SER A 84 0.32 -9.42 -7.45
CA SER A 84 -0.26 -8.16 -6.98
C SER A 84 -1.43 -8.37 -6.03
N ALA A 85 -2.27 -9.40 -6.24
CA ALA A 85 -3.36 -9.73 -5.33
C ALA A 85 -2.83 -10.16 -3.95
N GLU A 86 -1.80 -10.99 -3.88
CA GLU A 86 -1.16 -11.40 -2.62
C GLU A 86 -0.61 -10.19 -1.86
N LEU A 87 0.13 -9.31 -2.53
CA LEU A 87 0.69 -8.11 -1.92
C LEU A 87 -0.39 -7.10 -1.54
N GLY A 88 -1.41 -6.91 -2.38
CA GLY A 88 -2.55 -6.05 -2.10
C GLY A 88 -3.28 -6.49 -0.83
N THR A 89 -3.49 -7.80 -0.66
CA THR A 89 -4.10 -8.37 0.55
C THR A 89 -3.25 -8.11 1.79
N LEU A 90 -1.90 -8.22 1.69
CA LEU A 90 -1.00 -7.89 2.79
C LEU A 90 -1.12 -6.43 3.21
N PHE A 91 -1.11 -5.49 2.25
CA PHE A 91 -1.26 -4.06 2.57
C PHE A 91 -2.67 -3.71 3.07
N CYS A 92 -3.72 -4.39 2.60
CA CYS A 92 -5.06 -4.28 3.19
C CYS A 92 -5.09 -4.74 4.65
N ALA A 93 -4.42 -5.84 4.98
CA ALA A 93 -4.32 -6.30 6.37
C ALA A 93 -3.65 -5.25 7.27
N LEU A 94 -2.59 -4.56 6.78
CA LEU A 94 -1.97 -3.45 7.50
C LEU A 94 -2.95 -2.29 7.72
N VAL A 95 -3.76 -1.94 6.72
CA VAL A 95 -4.82 -0.92 6.85
C VAL A 95 -5.82 -1.31 7.93
N LEU A 96 -6.29 -2.57 7.91
CA LEU A 96 -7.24 -3.09 8.89
C LEU A 96 -6.70 -3.14 10.31
N ILE A 97 -5.40 -3.33 10.49
CA ILE A 97 -4.75 -3.31 11.80
C ILE A 97 -4.52 -1.88 12.28
N THR A 98 -4.01 -1.01 11.42
CA THR A 98 -3.63 0.36 11.81
C THR A 98 -4.82 1.29 11.96
N GLY A 99 -5.88 1.09 11.17
CA GLY A 99 -7.10 1.90 11.21
C GLY A 99 -7.77 1.91 12.60
N PRO A 100 -8.13 0.75 13.20
CA PRO A 100 -8.72 0.67 14.54
C PRO A 100 -7.85 1.28 15.63
N ILE A 101 -6.52 1.12 15.53
CA ILE A 101 -5.57 1.68 16.49
C ILE A 101 -5.64 3.22 16.46
N TRP A 102 -5.80 3.81 15.26
CA TRP A 102 -6.00 5.24 15.12
C TRP A 102 -7.43 5.68 15.50
N ALA A 103 -8.45 4.94 15.06
CA ALA A 103 -9.86 5.31 15.21
C ALA A 103 -10.31 5.32 16.68
N LYS A 104 -9.84 4.37 17.49
CA LYS A 104 -10.23 4.23 18.89
C LYS A 104 -9.97 5.50 19.74
N PRO A 105 -8.77 6.10 19.74
CA PRO A 105 -8.54 7.34 20.49
C PRO A 105 -9.24 8.55 19.89
N ILE A 106 -9.51 8.58 18.60
CA ILE A 106 -10.10 9.74 17.89
C ILE A 106 -11.64 9.74 17.99
N TRP A 107 -12.26 8.56 17.79
CA TRP A 107 -13.72 8.42 17.74
C TRP A 107 -14.33 7.66 18.90
N GLY A 108 -13.50 7.11 19.79
CA GLY A 108 -13.97 6.28 20.91
C GLY A 108 -14.40 4.87 20.51
N ALA A 109 -14.50 4.56 19.20
CA ALA A 109 -14.93 3.26 18.68
C ALA A 109 -13.93 2.73 17.63
N PRO A 110 -13.40 1.50 17.80
CA PRO A 110 -12.37 0.98 16.88
C PRO A 110 -12.92 0.42 15.56
N TRP A 111 -14.21 0.09 15.47
CA TRP A 111 -14.73 -0.77 14.40
C TRP A 111 -15.97 -0.26 13.65
N SER A 112 -16.42 0.98 13.85
CA SER A 112 -17.68 1.42 13.23
C SER A 112 -17.65 1.55 11.71
N TRP A 113 -16.46 1.77 11.10
CA TRP A 113 -16.33 2.07 9.68
C TRP A 113 -15.46 1.09 8.88
N GLU A 114 -14.63 0.31 9.52
CA GLU A 114 -13.63 -0.51 8.85
C GLU A 114 -14.18 -1.83 8.35
N VAL A 115 -15.16 -2.39 9.03
CA VAL A 115 -15.96 -3.53 8.49
C VAL A 115 -16.68 -3.10 7.22
N ILE A 116 -17.17 -1.85 7.19
CA ILE A 116 -17.76 -1.23 6.00
C ILE A 116 -16.67 -0.85 5.00
N GLY A 117 -15.48 -0.40 5.46
CA GLY A 117 -14.35 -0.02 4.61
C GLY A 117 -13.75 -1.16 3.81
N VAL A 118 -13.71 -2.38 4.35
CA VAL A 118 -13.28 -3.58 3.60
C VAL A 118 -14.31 -3.98 2.55
N ALA A 119 -15.59 -3.97 2.91
CA ALA A 119 -16.67 -4.15 1.95
C ALA A 119 -16.75 -2.98 0.95
N ALA A 120 -16.32 -1.78 1.36
CA ALA A 120 -16.35 -0.55 0.59
C ALA A 120 -15.03 -0.24 -0.15
N PHE A 121 -13.99 -1.08 -0.06
CA PHE A 121 -12.78 -0.91 -0.88
C PHE A 121 -13.09 -0.97 -2.38
N VAL A 122 -14.10 -1.75 -2.77
CA VAL A 122 -14.75 -1.65 -4.09
C VAL A 122 -15.36 -0.26 -4.32
N ASN A 123 -15.63 0.49 -3.25
CA ASN A 123 -16.22 1.83 -3.25
C ASN A 123 -15.22 2.97 -3.04
N VAL A 124 -13.89 2.72 -2.94
CA VAL A 124 -12.92 3.83 -2.74
C VAL A 124 -13.07 4.94 -3.78
N PRO A 125 -13.24 4.67 -5.08
CA PRO A 125 -13.56 5.71 -6.06
C PRO A 125 -14.92 6.39 -5.77
N ILE A 126 -15.91 5.61 -5.34
CA ILE A 126 -17.26 6.12 -5.02
C ILE A 126 -17.23 6.97 -3.75
N ILE A 127 -16.48 6.56 -2.72
CA ILE A 127 -16.27 7.33 -1.49
C ILE A 127 -15.53 8.63 -1.79
N TYR A 128 -14.45 8.58 -2.59
CA TYR A 128 -13.72 9.80 -2.98
C TYR A 128 -14.59 10.79 -3.75
N VAL A 129 -15.46 10.28 -4.63
CA VAL A 129 -16.42 11.09 -5.39
C VAL A 129 -17.56 11.57 -4.49
N SER A 130 -18.11 10.71 -3.62
CA SER A 130 -19.18 11.06 -2.70
C SER A 130 -18.77 12.11 -1.67
N VAL A 131 -17.51 12.09 -1.21
CA VAL A 131 -16.94 13.12 -0.34
C VAL A 131 -16.94 14.50 -0.99
N LYS A 132 -16.83 14.57 -2.32
CA LYS A 132 -16.93 15.84 -3.07
C LYS A 132 -18.38 16.31 -3.28
N PHE A 133 -19.34 15.39 -3.31
CA PHE A 133 -20.75 15.68 -3.62
C PHE A 133 -21.65 15.75 -2.39
N TRP A 134 -21.28 15.11 -1.27
CA TRP A 134 -22.02 15.20 0.00
C TRP A 134 -21.34 16.20 0.94
N SER A 135 -22.17 16.97 1.66
CA SER A 135 -21.74 18.11 2.47
C SER A 135 -20.58 17.79 3.43
N ALA A 136 -19.63 18.71 3.54
CA ALA A 136 -18.45 18.62 4.40
C ALA A 136 -18.77 18.35 5.89
N GLU A 137 -19.98 18.71 6.34
CA GLU A 137 -20.45 18.58 7.73
C GLU A 137 -20.75 17.13 8.14
N ALA A 138 -20.99 16.24 7.16
CA ALA A 138 -21.27 14.83 7.41
C ALA A 138 -20.04 13.93 7.35
N GLN A 139 -18.83 14.51 7.16
CA GLN A 139 -17.60 13.76 6.99
C GLN A 139 -17.02 13.35 8.35
N LEU A 140 -17.00 12.05 8.58
CA LEU A 140 -16.32 11.45 9.74
C LEU A 140 -14.79 11.33 9.54
N HIS A 141 -14.30 11.59 8.32
CA HIS A 141 -12.88 11.57 7.99
C HIS A 141 -12.37 13.01 7.77
N PRO A 142 -11.24 13.41 8.39
CA PRO A 142 -10.66 14.74 8.16
C PRO A 142 -10.42 14.97 6.67
N GLN A 143 -10.70 16.19 6.18
CA GLN A 143 -10.38 16.58 4.81
C GLN A 143 -8.87 16.43 4.58
N PRO A 144 -8.42 15.80 3.46
CA PRO A 144 -7.01 15.71 3.16
C PRO A 144 -6.46 17.07 2.69
N ALA A 145 -6.32 17.99 3.62
CA ALA A 145 -5.73 19.31 3.38
C ALA A 145 -4.19 19.24 3.45
N MET A 146 -3.57 18.32 2.67
CA MET A 146 -2.12 18.11 2.69
C MET A 146 -1.32 19.36 2.31
N SER A 147 -1.86 20.23 1.46
CA SER A 147 -1.23 21.51 1.10
C SER A 147 -1.16 22.53 2.25
N GLN A 148 -1.96 22.35 3.29
CA GLN A 148 -2.00 23.21 4.47
C GLN A 148 -1.21 22.64 5.65
N GLN A 149 -0.66 21.43 5.51
CA GLN A 149 0.10 20.78 6.57
C GLN A 149 1.48 21.44 6.75
N PRO A 150 2.01 21.46 7.99
CA PRO A 150 3.37 21.89 8.24
C PRO A 150 4.38 21.09 7.42
N PRO A 151 5.52 21.72 7.00
CA PRO A 151 6.49 21.06 6.11
C PRO A 151 7.03 19.72 6.63
N ASP A 152 7.25 19.60 7.93
CA ASP A 152 7.70 18.35 8.56
C ASP A 152 6.68 17.21 8.41
N VAL A 153 5.39 17.52 8.56
CA VAL A 153 4.29 16.57 8.34
C VAL A 153 4.20 16.21 6.86
N PHE A 154 4.17 17.19 5.99
CA PHE A 154 4.04 16.99 4.54
C PHE A 154 5.17 16.14 3.95
N TRP A 155 6.44 16.52 4.19
CA TRP A 155 7.57 15.80 3.61
C TRP A 155 7.76 14.40 4.21
N THR A 156 7.48 14.22 5.51
CA THR A 156 7.49 12.87 6.12
C THR A 156 6.42 11.98 5.49
N PHE A 157 5.23 12.51 5.22
CA PHE A 157 4.17 11.78 4.55
C PHE A 157 4.58 11.37 3.12
N ILE A 158 5.12 12.31 2.32
CA ILE A 158 5.57 12.00 0.95
C ILE A 158 6.66 10.92 0.96
N LEU A 159 7.65 11.04 1.85
CA LEU A 159 8.71 10.04 1.96
C LEU A 159 8.16 8.67 2.37
N SER A 160 7.20 8.64 3.29
CA SER A 160 6.52 7.41 3.71
C SER A 160 5.80 6.76 2.52
N LEU A 161 5.03 7.54 1.76
CA LEU A 161 4.30 7.07 0.58
C LEU A 161 5.24 6.49 -0.49
N LEU A 162 6.36 7.15 -0.77
CA LEU A 162 7.39 6.66 -1.69
C LEU A 162 8.03 5.36 -1.17
N THR A 163 8.33 5.29 0.14
CA THR A 163 8.95 4.10 0.76
C THR A 163 8.06 2.87 0.62
N PHE A 164 6.74 3.00 0.87
CA PHE A 164 5.78 1.92 0.69
C PHE A 164 5.63 1.53 -0.79
N THR A 165 5.62 2.50 -1.69
CA THR A 165 5.57 2.25 -3.14
C THR A 165 6.81 1.49 -3.62
N PHE A 166 8.00 1.88 -3.20
CA PHE A 166 9.25 1.16 -3.53
C PHE A 166 9.27 -0.24 -2.93
N LEU A 167 8.79 -0.41 -1.70
CA LEU A 167 8.65 -1.72 -1.08
C LEU A 167 7.72 -2.62 -1.91
N PHE A 168 6.55 -2.12 -2.30
CA PHE A 168 5.62 -2.86 -3.16
C PHE A 168 6.27 -3.29 -4.47
N VAL A 169 6.91 -2.36 -5.19
CA VAL A 169 7.57 -2.69 -6.47
C VAL A 169 8.67 -3.73 -6.28
N HIS A 170 9.45 -3.64 -5.19
CA HIS A 170 10.50 -4.62 -4.89
C HIS A 170 9.92 -6.01 -4.60
N LEU A 171 8.89 -6.09 -3.75
CA LEU A 171 8.21 -7.34 -3.41
C LEU A 171 7.50 -7.96 -4.63
N LEU A 172 6.84 -7.14 -5.45
CA LEU A 172 6.20 -7.57 -6.68
C LEU A 172 7.21 -8.22 -7.64
N ARG A 173 8.36 -7.56 -7.87
CA ARG A 173 9.44 -8.11 -8.71
C ARG A 173 9.97 -9.43 -8.16
N TYR A 174 10.18 -9.51 -6.84
CA TYR A 174 10.62 -10.73 -6.20
C TYR A 174 9.60 -11.87 -6.37
N ARG A 175 8.32 -11.59 -6.13
CA ARG A 175 7.24 -12.59 -6.26
C ARG A 175 7.07 -13.06 -7.71
N LEU A 176 7.12 -12.15 -8.67
CA LEU A 176 7.10 -12.51 -10.10
C LEU A 176 8.26 -13.44 -10.48
N HIS A 177 9.45 -13.21 -9.94
CA HIS A 177 10.58 -14.11 -10.17
C HIS A 177 10.32 -15.52 -9.61
N VAL A 178 9.78 -15.61 -8.40
CA VAL A 178 9.41 -16.90 -7.77
C VAL A 178 8.36 -17.63 -8.59
N LEU A 179 7.29 -16.95 -9.03
CA LEU A 179 6.24 -17.54 -9.85
C LEU A 179 6.79 -18.07 -11.19
N LYS A 180 7.68 -17.30 -11.84
CA LYS A 180 8.34 -17.77 -13.07
C LYS A 180 9.17 -19.02 -12.85
N LEU A 181 9.90 -19.13 -11.75
CA LEU A 181 10.67 -20.34 -11.42
C LEU A 181 9.75 -21.52 -11.14
N GLN A 182 8.65 -21.30 -10.42
CA GLN A 182 7.65 -22.34 -10.14
C GLN A 182 7.03 -22.89 -11.41
N SER A 183 6.64 -22.03 -12.37
CA SER A 183 6.09 -22.48 -13.66
C SER A 183 7.12 -23.22 -14.52
N GLN A 184 8.41 -22.83 -14.47
CA GLN A 184 9.47 -23.57 -15.16
C GLN A 184 9.68 -24.98 -14.58
N ILE A 185 9.66 -25.12 -13.24
CA ILE A 185 9.79 -26.42 -12.57
C ILE A 185 8.58 -27.31 -12.92
N ALA A 186 7.37 -26.77 -12.86
CA ALA A 186 6.15 -27.51 -13.18
C ALA A 186 6.23 -28.10 -14.60
N ARG A 187 6.61 -27.30 -15.59
CA ARG A 187 6.77 -27.79 -16.99
C ARG A 187 7.77 -28.93 -17.11
N LEU A 188 8.92 -28.83 -16.42
CA LEU A 188 9.94 -29.88 -16.44
C LEU A 188 9.46 -31.19 -15.77
N THR A 189 8.52 -31.09 -14.83
CA THR A 189 7.97 -32.24 -14.11
C THR A 189 6.88 -32.93 -14.94
N ASP A 190 6.13 -32.19 -15.76
CA ASP A 190 5.09 -32.70 -16.62
C ASP A 190 5.67 -33.44 -17.86
N ASP A 191 6.94 -33.14 -18.21
CA ASP A 191 7.66 -33.77 -19.31
C ASP A 191 8.37 -35.11 -18.91
N LEU A 192 8.30 -35.54 -17.62
CA LEU A 192 8.87 -36.76 -17.07
C LEU A 192 7.81 -37.86 -16.90
#